data_45b33469b5e5d7d20b9edaed331645f7
#
_entry.id   45b33469b5e5d7d20b9edaed331645f7
#
_cell.length_a   1.000
_cell.length_b   1.000
_cell.length_c   1.000
_cell.angle_alpha   90.00
_cell.angle_beta   90.00
_cell.angle_gamma   90.00
#
_symmetry.space_group_name_H-M   'P 1'
#
loop_
_entity.id
_entity.type
_entity.pdbx_description
1 polymer ?
#
loop_
_entity_poly.entity_id
_entity_poly.type
_entity_poly.pdbx_seq_one_letter_code
_entity_poly.pdbx_strand_id
1 'polypeptide(L)'
;MKNVLSAIILLTFMVYGCANGNETAQNGQESPAGPAAQQNKMSFFITSAGPGNGADLGGLEGADAHCQKLADAAGEGGKIWRAYLSASGKDKVDARDRIGSGPWHNAKGELIAEDVENLHNNASKLIKSTQLNEKGEIVNGRGDSPNMHDMLTGSNIDGTLFVAGNNDTTCSNWMSSANGTGSARVGHHDRVGGGQNPTSWNSAHNSRGCSQENLKSTGGDGLFYCFAIIG
;
A
#
# COMPACT_ATOMS: atom_id res chain seq x y z
N MET A 1 66.74 20.44 12.03
CA MET A 1 67.53 20.96 13.17
C MET A 1 66.67 20.88 14.41
N LYS A 2 67.24 20.24 15.40
CA LYS A 2 66.92 20.18 16.85
C LYS A 2 65.72 19.36 17.28
N ASN A 3 66.13 18.16 17.69
CA ASN A 3 65.68 17.32 18.77
C ASN A 3 65.38 18.10 20.05
N VAL A 4 64.46 17.64 20.89
CA VAL A 4 64.70 17.42 22.32
C VAL A 4 63.77 16.33 22.84
N LEU A 5 64.39 15.32 23.39
CA LEU A 5 64.01 14.22 24.24
C LEU A 5 63.64 14.66 25.66
N SER A 6 63.08 13.75 26.41
CA SER A 6 63.09 13.58 27.88
C SER A 6 61.74 13.78 28.56
N ALA A 7 61.29 13.02 29.57
CA ALA A 7 61.81 11.87 30.27
C ALA A 7 60.67 11.22 31.10
N ILE A 8 60.84 9.98 31.39
CA ILE A 8 60.07 9.07 32.26
C ILE A 8 60.12 9.53 33.72
N ILE A 9 59.02 9.43 34.48
CA ILE A 9 59.05 9.19 35.91
C ILE A 9 57.96 8.16 36.27
N LEU A 10 58.43 6.94 36.63
CA LEU A 10 57.68 5.95 37.37
C LEU A 10 57.61 6.39 38.86
N LEU A 11 56.45 6.27 39.46
CA LEU A 11 56.32 6.16 40.91
C LEU A 11 55.32 5.07 41.28
N THR A 12 55.89 3.95 41.75
CA THR A 12 55.19 2.88 42.43
C THR A 12 54.91 3.26 43.87
N PHE A 13 53.67 3.10 44.31
CA PHE A 13 53.34 2.96 45.74
C PHE A 13 52.42 1.76 45.91
N MET A 14 53.02 0.71 46.57
CA MET A 14 52.23 -0.34 47.21
C MET A 14 51.79 0.13 48.58
N VAL A 15 50.47 -0.04 48.85
CA VAL A 15 49.99 -0.12 50.23
C VAL A 15 49.01 -1.28 50.35
N TYR A 16 49.31 -2.21 51.20
CA TYR A 16 48.50 -3.32 51.72
C TYR A 16 47.41 -2.76 52.65
N GLY A 17 46.16 -3.28 52.59
CA GLY A 17 45.19 -2.98 53.63
C GLY A 17 43.89 -3.80 53.46
N CYS A 18 43.85 -4.90 54.15
CA CYS A 18 42.75 -5.66 54.81
C CYS A 18 41.29 -5.57 54.28
N ALA A 19 40.78 -6.78 54.15
CA ALA A 19 39.39 -7.19 53.94
C ALA A 19 38.40 -6.60 54.95
N ASN A 20 37.21 -6.24 54.45
CA ASN A 20 35.96 -6.50 55.15
C ASN A 20 34.82 -6.59 54.10
N GLY A 21 34.12 -7.70 54.12
CA GLY A 21 32.97 -7.95 53.26
C GLY A 21 31.78 -7.03 53.58
N ASN A 22 31.15 -6.59 52.52
CA ASN A 22 29.76 -6.21 52.59
C ASN A 22 29.17 -6.48 51.21
N GLU A 23 28.38 -7.53 51.11
CA GLU A 23 27.55 -7.84 49.96
C GLU A 23 26.48 -6.75 49.85
N THR A 24 26.68 -5.82 48.95
CA THR A 24 25.58 -4.97 48.46
C THR A 24 25.06 -5.58 47.20
N ALA A 25 23.84 -6.11 47.29
CA ALA A 25 23.03 -6.53 46.15
C ALA A 25 23.02 -5.43 45.08
N GLN A 26 23.59 -5.71 43.91
CA GLN A 26 23.39 -4.91 42.71
C GLN A 26 21.95 -5.11 42.27
N ASN A 27 21.12 -4.14 42.60
CA ASN A 27 19.84 -3.96 41.93
C ASN A 27 20.15 -3.73 40.43
N GLY A 28 19.99 -4.77 39.63
CA GLY A 28 19.93 -4.68 38.19
C GLY A 28 18.72 -3.84 37.81
N GLN A 29 18.92 -2.55 37.61
CA GLN A 29 17.94 -1.67 37.04
C GLN A 29 17.90 -2.01 35.55
N GLU A 30 17.01 -2.95 35.17
CA GLU A 30 16.62 -3.14 33.79
C GLU A 30 16.10 -1.79 33.27
N SER A 31 16.82 -1.20 32.34
CA SER A 31 16.31 -0.09 31.54
C SER A 31 14.97 -0.53 30.95
N PRO A 32 13.90 0.28 31.05
CA PRO A 32 12.66 -0.04 30.39
C PRO A 32 12.96 -0.22 28.90
N ALA A 33 12.65 -1.40 28.38
CA ALA A 33 12.68 -1.66 26.94
C ALA A 33 11.91 -0.53 26.28
N GLY A 34 12.57 0.25 25.44
CA GLY A 34 11.91 1.25 24.62
C GLY A 34 10.72 0.59 23.88
N PRO A 35 9.71 1.36 23.49
CA PRO A 35 8.54 0.81 22.80
C PRO A 35 9.06 -0.07 21.68
N ALA A 36 8.69 -1.36 21.70
CA ALA A 36 9.01 -2.29 20.65
C ALA A 36 8.67 -1.61 19.33
N ALA A 37 9.62 -1.48 18.42
CA ALA A 37 9.40 -0.94 17.10
C ALA A 37 8.16 -1.66 16.57
N GLN A 38 7.06 -0.92 16.40
CA GLN A 38 5.82 -1.44 15.88
C GLN A 38 6.18 -1.99 14.51
N GLN A 39 6.26 -3.31 14.39
CA GLN A 39 6.54 -3.95 13.10
C GLN A 39 5.55 -3.34 12.13
N ASN A 40 6.07 -2.71 11.08
CA ASN A 40 5.24 -2.07 10.09
C ASN A 40 4.30 -3.14 9.52
N LYS A 41 3.02 -3.01 9.82
CA LYS A 41 2.00 -4.00 9.47
C LYS A 41 1.36 -3.68 8.13
N MET A 42 1.87 -2.66 7.41
CA MET A 42 1.26 -2.28 6.14
C MET A 42 1.12 -3.49 5.22
N SER A 43 -0.08 -3.74 4.79
CA SER A 43 -0.44 -4.81 3.86
C SER A 43 -1.51 -4.36 2.86
N PHE A 44 -1.85 -3.07 2.89
CA PHE A 44 -2.78 -2.41 1.97
C PHE A 44 -2.36 -0.95 1.75
N PHE A 45 -2.43 -0.49 0.51
CA PHE A 45 -2.32 0.93 0.16
C PHE A 45 -2.97 1.24 -1.20
N ILE A 46 -3.26 2.53 -1.44
CA ILE A 46 -3.52 3.07 -2.79
C ILE A 46 -2.19 3.53 -3.37
N THR A 47 -1.91 3.25 -4.63
CA THR A 47 -0.69 3.76 -5.30
C THR A 47 -0.64 5.29 -5.23
N SER A 48 0.48 5.88 -4.79
CA SER A 48 0.64 7.35 -4.76
C SER A 48 0.77 7.97 -6.15
N ALA A 49 1.06 7.14 -7.15
CA ALA A 49 1.11 7.50 -8.56
C ALA A 49 0.79 6.27 -9.41
N GLY A 50 0.11 6.45 -10.53
CA GLY A 50 0.00 5.42 -11.56
C GLY A 50 1.30 5.30 -12.37
N PRO A 51 1.44 4.28 -13.24
CA PRO A 51 2.59 4.15 -14.14
C PRO A 51 2.75 5.30 -15.14
N GLY A 52 1.73 6.16 -15.30
CA GLY A 52 1.80 7.35 -16.15
C GLY A 52 1.33 7.13 -17.60
N ASN A 53 0.78 5.97 -17.93
CA ASN A 53 0.29 5.63 -19.27
C ASN A 53 -1.19 5.21 -19.24
N GLY A 54 -2.03 5.97 -18.54
CA GLY A 54 -3.45 5.67 -18.37
C GLY A 54 -3.67 4.32 -17.73
N ALA A 55 -4.52 3.50 -18.33
CA ALA A 55 -4.81 2.13 -17.88
C ALA A 55 -3.92 1.06 -18.56
N ASP A 56 -2.92 1.45 -19.35
CA ASP A 56 -1.85 0.55 -19.77
C ASP A 56 -0.84 0.41 -18.63
N LEU A 57 -1.03 -0.62 -17.84
CA LEU A 57 -0.21 -0.93 -16.66
C LEU A 57 0.86 -1.98 -16.97
N GLY A 58 0.94 -2.48 -18.22
CA GLY A 58 1.72 -3.65 -18.58
C GLY A 58 1.04 -4.96 -18.15
N GLY A 59 -0.29 -5.00 -18.16
CA GLY A 59 -1.10 -6.11 -17.71
C GLY A 59 -1.10 -6.25 -16.18
N LEU A 60 -1.56 -7.41 -15.71
CA LEU A 60 -1.56 -7.72 -14.27
C LEU A 60 -0.14 -7.79 -13.70
N GLU A 61 0.82 -8.32 -14.47
CA GLU A 61 2.21 -8.44 -14.05
C GLU A 61 2.87 -7.06 -13.86
N GLY A 62 2.64 -6.13 -14.79
CA GLY A 62 3.15 -4.77 -14.67
C GLY A 62 2.53 -4.01 -13.49
N ALA A 63 1.22 -4.20 -13.25
CA ALA A 63 0.54 -3.63 -12.10
C ALA A 63 1.08 -4.19 -10.77
N ASP A 64 1.31 -5.51 -10.69
CA ASP A 64 1.92 -6.15 -9.52
C ASP A 64 3.35 -5.64 -9.27
N ALA A 65 4.15 -5.53 -10.32
CA ALA A 65 5.50 -4.99 -10.23
C ALA A 65 5.50 -3.52 -9.77
N HIS A 66 4.49 -2.73 -10.17
CA HIS A 66 4.32 -1.37 -9.69
C HIS A 66 3.96 -1.33 -8.20
N CYS A 67 3.03 -2.18 -7.73
CA CYS A 67 2.74 -2.35 -6.30
C CYS A 67 3.99 -2.72 -5.51
N GLN A 68 4.75 -3.71 -5.98
CA GLN A 68 5.98 -4.16 -5.33
C GLN A 68 7.01 -3.01 -5.24
N LYS A 69 7.23 -2.27 -6.34
CA LYS A 69 8.15 -1.14 -6.37
C LYS A 69 7.79 -0.05 -5.37
N LEU A 70 6.51 0.30 -5.23
CA LEU A 70 6.07 1.30 -4.26
C LEU A 70 6.21 0.80 -2.83
N ALA A 71 5.89 -0.47 -2.58
CA ALA A 71 6.09 -1.12 -1.29
C ALA A 71 7.58 -1.20 -0.90
N ASP A 72 8.46 -1.54 -1.85
CA ASP A 72 9.92 -1.54 -1.64
C ASP A 72 10.41 -0.15 -1.20
N ALA A 73 9.95 0.90 -1.88
CA ALA A 73 10.30 2.28 -1.57
C ALA A 73 9.78 2.73 -0.20
N ALA A 74 8.67 2.14 0.28
CA ALA A 74 8.10 2.38 1.61
C ALA A 74 8.71 1.50 2.72
N GLY A 75 9.69 0.63 2.40
CA GLY A 75 10.32 -0.28 3.38
C GLY A 75 9.52 -1.57 3.63
N GLU A 76 8.53 -1.87 2.81
CA GLU A 76 7.65 -3.05 2.92
C GLU A 76 7.90 -4.11 1.84
N GLY A 77 9.05 -4.07 1.20
CA GLY A 77 9.43 -4.95 0.11
C GLY A 77 9.60 -6.43 0.48
N GLY A 78 9.64 -6.76 1.76
CA GLY A 78 9.72 -8.15 2.23
C GLY A 78 8.46 -8.98 2.03
N LYS A 79 7.38 -8.38 1.50
CA LYS A 79 6.11 -9.02 1.21
C LYS A 79 5.91 -9.13 -0.30
N ILE A 80 5.08 -10.08 -0.75
CA ILE A 80 4.63 -10.15 -2.15
C ILE A 80 3.40 -9.26 -2.29
N TRP A 81 3.45 -8.29 -3.19
CA TRP A 81 2.37 -7.34 -3.41
C TRP A 81 1.65 -7.60 -4.74
N ARG A 82 0.34 -7.47 -4.71
CA ARG A 82 -0.54 -7.65 -5.85
C ARG A 82 -1.49 -6.48 -6.01
N ALA A 83 -1.71 -6.09 -7.26
CA ALA A 83 -2.76 -5.14 -7.62
C ALA A 83 -4.15 -5.79 -7.49
N TYR A 84 -5.11 -5.07 -6.91
CA TYR A 84 -6.52 -5.47 -6.89
C TYR A 84 -7.17 -5.15 -8.24
N LEU A 85 -6.95 -6.02 -9.20
CA LEU A 85 -7.42 -5.88 -10.58
C LEU A 85 -7.99 -7.19 -11.08
N SER A 86 -9.20 -7.15 -11.67
CA SER A 86 -9.76 -8.27 -12.43
C SER A 86 -9.29 -8.21 -13.89
N ALA A 87 -9.22 -9.36 -14.55
CA ALA A 87 -8.90 -9.47 -15.98
C ALA A 87 -9.84 -10.45 -16.67
N SER A 88 -10.13 -10.18 -17.95
CA SER A 88 -11.03 -10.96 -18.81
C SER A 88 -10.26 -11.97 -19.67
N GLY A 89 -10.98 -12.82 -20.41
CA GLY A 89 -10.43 -13.73 -21.38
C GLY A 89 -10.47 -15.19 -20.96
N LYS A 90 -9.64 -16.01 -21.62
CA LYS A 90 -9.62 -17.46 -21.40
C LYS A 90 -9.24 -17.82 -19.95
N ASP A 91 -8.30 -17.07 -19.41
CA ASP A 91 -7.82 -17.22 -18.05
C ASP A 91 -8.36 -16.08 -17.19
N LYS A 92 -9.72 -15.97 -17.13
CA LYS A 92 -10.40 -15.00 -16.31
C LYS A 92 -9.81 -14.96 -14.89
N VAL A 93 -9.54 -13.75 -14.40
CA VAL A 93 -9.01 -13.50 -13.06
C VAL A 93 -9.95 -12.57 -12.31
N ASP A 94 -10.37 -12.97 -11.14
CA ASP A 94 -11.14 -12.14 -10.21
C ASP A 94 -10.18 -11.44 -9.23
N ALA A 95 -10.35 -10.13 -9.01
CA ALA A 95 -9.44 -9.37 -8.14
C ALA A 95 -9.39 -9.91 -6.71
N ARG A 96 -10.52 -10.40 -6.20
CA ARG A 96 -10.64 -11.00 -4.88
C ARG A 96 -9.73 -12.22 -4.66
N ASP A 97 -9.46 -12.98 -5.73
CA ASP A 97 -8.67 -14.21 -5.65
C ASP A 97 -7.15 -13.95 -5.74
N ARG A 98 -6.76 -12.70 -5.97
CA ARG A 98 -5.37 -12.31 -6.17
C ARG A 98 -4.67 -11.83 -4.90
N ILE A 99 -5.43 -11.41 -3.90
CA ILE A 99 -4.94 -10.57 -2.80
C ILE A 99 -4.61 -11.35 -1.51
N GLY A 100 -4.75 -12.68 -1.50
CA GLY A 100 -4.54 -13.49 -0.30
C GLY A 100 -5.76 -13.49 0.61
N SER A 101 -5.55 -13.83 1.89
CA SER A 101 -6.65 -14.05 2.85
C SER A 101 -6.83 -12.94 3.88
N GLY A 102 -5.84 -12.03 4.05
CA GLY A 102 -5.86 -11.00 5.09
C GLY A 102 -5.25 -11.47 6.43
N PRO A 103 -5.37 -10.72 7.52
CA PRO A 103 -5.96 -9.37 7.58
C PRO A 103 -5.07 -8.28 6.95
N TRP A 104 -5.68 -7.22 6.43
CA TRP A 104 -4.94 -6.12 5.80
C TRP A 104 -5.00 -4.85 6.64
N HIS A 105 -3.85 -4.16 6.68
CA HIS A 105 -3.67 -2.92 7.44
C HIS A 105 -3.07 -1.84 6.53
N ASN A 106 -3.48 -0.59 6.74
CA ASN A 106 -2.91 0.55 6.02
C ASN A 106 -1.49 0.91 6.52
N ALA A 107 -0.88 1.94 5.92
CA ALA A 107 0.46 2.40 6.26
C ALA A 107 0.62 2.92 7.71
N LYS A 108 -0.49 3.17 8.42
CA LYS A 108 -0.51 3.54 9.85
C LYS A 108 -0.80 2.36 10.76
N GLY A 109 -0.93 1.14 10.22
CA GLY A 109 -1.24 -0.07 10.96
C GLY A 109 -2.71 -0.19 11.38
N GLU A 110 -3.61 0.63 10.80
CA GLU A 110 -5.05 0.52 11.04
C GLU A 110 -5.63 -0.63 10.21
N LEU A 111 -6.48 -1.44 10.83
CA LEU A 111 -7.15 -2.56 10.16
C LEU A 111 -8.10 -2.05 9.06
N ILE A 112 -7.90 -2.53 7.84
CA ILE A 112 -8.75 -2.25 6.67
C ILE A 112 -9.82 -3.32 6.51
N ALA A 113 -9.43 -4.60 6.56
CA ALA A 113 -10.34 -5.74 6.52
C ALA A 113 -9.69 -6.96 7.17
N GLU A 114 -10.50 -7.81 7.77
CA GLU A 114 -10.05 -9.04 8.42
C GLU A 114 -9.77 -10.15 7.41
N ASP A 115 -10.59 -10.23 6.36
CA ASP A 115 -10.50 -11.22 5.30
C ASP A 115 -11.20 -10.74 4.02
N VAL A 116 -11.22 -11.58 2.98
CA VAL A 116 -11.83 -11.29 1.67
C VAL A 116 -13.33 -11.03 1.79
N GLU A 117 -14.03 -11.75 2.65
CA GLU A 117 -15.48 -11.60 2.82
C GLU A 117 -15.80 -10.28 3.54
N ASN A 118 -15.07 -9.97 4.61
CA ASN A 118 -15.18 -8.69 5.32
C ASN A 118 -14.88 -7.51 4.39
N LEU A 119 -13.84 -7.63 3.53
CA LEU A 119 -13.46 -6.62 2.55
C LEU A 119 -14.59 -6.26 1.58
N HIS A 120 -15.37 -7.25 1.12
CA HIS A 120 -16.41 -7.05 0.10
C HIS A 120 -17.80 -6.82 0.69
N ASN A 121 -18.13 -7.48 1.80
CA ASN A 121 -19.48 -7.42 2.38
C ASN A 121 -19.61 -6.35 3.48
N ASN A 122 -18.51 -5.97 4.14
CA ASN A 122 -18.52 -4.99 5.23
C ASN A 122 -17.33 -4.02 5.15
N ALA A 123 -17.17 -3.37 4.01
CA ALA A 123 -16.09 -2.43 3.72
C ALA A 123 -16.21 -1.09 4.50
N SER A 124 -16.72 -1.09 5.73
CA SER A 124 -16.92 0.12 6.54
C SER A 124 -15.64 0.84 6.91
N LYS A 125 -14.52 0.13 6.91
CA LYS A 125 -13.17 0.68 7.14
C LYS A 125 -12.54 1.32 5.91
N LEU A 126 -13.07 1.05 4.71
CA LEU A 126 -12.58 1.63 3.46
C LEU A 126 -13.25 2.99 3.23
N ILE A 127 -12.68 4.02 3.81
CA ILE A 127 -13.09 5.42 3.67
C ILE A 127 -11.86 6.29 3.35
N LYS A 128 -12.04 7.52 2.89
CA LYS A 128 -10.96 8.42 2.47
C LYS A 128 -9.82 8.53 3.50
N SER A 129 -10.14 8.57 4.78
CA SER A 129 -9.12 8.77 5.84
C SER A 129 -8.29 7.51 6.16
N THR A 130 -8.77 6.33 5.79
CA THR A 130 -8.08 5.04 6.06
C THR A 130 -7.44 4.44 4.82
N GLN A 131 -7.93 4.79 3.62
CA GLN A 131 -7.37 4.35 2.34
C GLN A 131 -6.18 5.23 1.97
N LEU A 132 -5.07 5.02 2.67
CA LEU A 132 -3.83 5.78 2.52
C LEU A 132 -2.99 5.23 1.36
N ASN A 133 -2.09 6.08 0.83
CA ASN A 133 -1.05 5.60 -0.07
C ASN A 133 0.09 4.90 0.71
N GLU A 134 1.09 4.36 0.01
CA GLU A 134 2.22 3.64 0.61
C GLU A 134 3.08 4.52 1.55
N LYS A 135 2.96 5.85 1.45
CA LYS A 135 3.67 6.82 2.31
C LYS A 135 2.86 7.19 3.56
N GLY A 136 1.64 6.66 3.71
CA GLY A 136 0.73 7.00 4.79
C GLY A 136 0.01 8.34 4.61
N GLU A 137 -0.06 8.85 3.38
CA GLU A 137 -0.72 10.11 3.03
C GLU A 137 -2.14 9.83 2.54
N ILE A 138 -3.04 10.78 2.75
CA ILE A 138 -4.41 10.75 2.23
C ILE A 138 -4.36 11.05 0.73
N VAL A 139 -4.98 10.18 -0.08
CA VAL A 139 -5.17 10.41 -1.51
C VAL A 139 -6.30 11.41 -1.74
N ASN A 140 -6.13 12.32 -2.68
CA ASN A 140 -7.16 13.28 -3.04
C ASN A 140 -8.44 12.56 -3.50
N GLY A 141 -9.57 13.00 -2.95
CA GLY A 141 -10.89 12.49 -3.27
C GLY A 141 -11.71 13.46 -4.10
N ARG A 142 -13.02 13.20 -4.23
CA ARG A 142 -13.94 14.10 -4.88
C ARG A 142 -14.05 15.42 -4.11
N GLY A 143 -13.89 16.53 -4.86
CA GLY A 143 -13.86 17.88 -4.30
C GLY A 143 -12.48 18.41 -3.98
N ASP A 144 -11.45 17.57 -3.98
CA ASP A 144 -10.06 18.01 -3.93
C ASP A 144 -9.54 18.37 -5.34
N SER A 145 -8.39 19.04 -5.40
CA SER A 145 -7.74 19.40 -6.66
C SER A 145 -6.26 18.92 -6.62
N PRO A 146 -5.85 18.02 -7.55
CA PRO A 146 -6.67 17.33 -8.54
C PRO A 146 -7.63 16.31 -7.89
N ASN A 147 -8.77 16.03 -8.55
CA ASN A 147 -9.64 14.93 -8.16
C ASN A 147 -9.02 13.60 -8.61
N MET A 148 -8.81 12.68 -7.68
CA MET A 148 -8.18 11.37 -7.93
C MET A 148 -8.95 10.23 -7.24
N HIS A 149 -10.29 10.35 -7.12
CA HIS A 149 -11.06 9.41 -6.32
C HIS A 149 -11.36 8.06 -7.00
N ASP A 150 -11.23 7.98 -8.33
CA ASP A 150 -11.47 6.76 -9.09
C ASP A 150 -10.26 5.84 -9.07
N MET A 151 -10.44 4.64 -8.53
CA MET A 151 -9.43 3.57 -8.52
C MET A 151 -9.75 2.54 -9.60
N LEU A 152 -8.76 2.16 -10.41
CA LEU A 152 -8.89 1.07 -11.38
C LEU A 152 -9.10 -0.26 -10.65
N THR A 153 -10.07 -1.08 -11.07
CA THR A 153 -10.36 -2.38 -10.47
C THR A 153 -10.79 -3.45 -11.45
N GLY A 154 -11.60 -3.11 -12.48
CA GLY A 154 -12.21 -4.09 -13.38
C GLY A 154 -13.22 -5.02 -12.70
N SER A 155 -13.70 -4.68 -11.50
CA SER A 155 -14.40 -5.63 -10.62
C SER A 155 -15.85 -5.27 -10.35
N ASN A 156 -16.66 -6.28 -10.05
CA ASN A 156 -17.94 -6.17 -9.37
C ASN A 156 -17.75 -5.78 -7.90
N ILE A 157 -18.86 -5.47 -7.20
CA ILE A 157 -18.86 -5.16 -5.77
C ILE A 157 -18.26 -6.31 -4.94
N ASP A 158 -18.51 -7.54 -5.34
CA ASP A 158 -18.02 -8.76 -4.66
C ASP A 158 -16.56 -9.13 -5.02
N GLY A 159 -15.89 -8.31 -5.85
CA GLY A 159 -14.50 -8.52 -6.27
C GLY A 159 -14.31 -9.48 -7.44
N THR A 160 -15.38 -10.01 -8.02
CA THR A 160 -15.31 -10.78 -9.27
C THR A 160 -15.16 -9.86 -10.47
N LEU A 161 -14.74 -10.38 -11.62
CA LEU A 161 -14.64 -9.60 -12.86
C LEU A 161 -15.99 -8.95 -13.23
N PHE A 162 -15.98 -7.65 -13.44
CA PHE A 162 -17.15 -6.93 -13.95
C PHE A 162 -17.32 -7.18 -15.46
N VAL A 163 -18.51 -7.63 -15.85
CA VAL A 163 -18.86 -7.91 -17.25
C VAL A 163 -20.05 -7.06 -17.67
N ALA A 164 -19.87 -6.22 -18.68
CA ALA A 164 -20.91 -5.36 -19.25
C ALA A 164 -21.27 -5.80 -20.68
N GLY A 165 -21.97 -6.94 -20.79
CA GLY A 165 -22.26 -7.56 -22.08
C GLY A 165 -20.94 -7.95 -22.80
N ASN A 166 -20.76 -7.43 -24.03
CA ASN A 166 -19.53 -7.66 -24.81
C ASN A 166 -18.49 -6.52 -24.66
N ASN A 167 -18.72 -5.57 -23.76
CA ASN A 167 -17.82 -4.45 -23.60
C ASN A 167 -16.65 -4.81 -22.69
N ASP A 168 -15.45 -4.46 -23.13
CA ASP A 168 -14.26 -4.51 -22.30
C ASP A 168 -14.31 -3.42 -21.22
N THR A 169 -14.14 -3.82 -19.98
CA THR A 169 -14.11 -2.96 -18.80
C THR A 169 -12.83 -3.05 -18.00
N THR A 170 -11.78 -3.54 -18.67
CA THR A 170 -10.44 -3.73 -18.13
C THR A 170 -9.34 -3.08 -18.98
N CYS A 171 -9.73 -2.22 -19.94
CA CYS A 171 -8.79 -1.61 -20.87
C CYS A 171 -7.85 -2.64 -21.51
N SER A 172 -8.43 -3.66 -22.15
CA SER A 172 -7.69 -4.78 -22.77
C SER A 172 -6.77 -5.50 -21.76
N ASN A 173 -7.33 -5.82 -20.60
CA ASN A 173 -6.58 -6.44 -19.50
C ASN A 173 -5.37 -5.61 -19.05
N TRP A 174 -5.58 -4.30 -18.92
CA TRP A 174 -4.58 -3.35 -18.44
C TRP A 174 -3.39 -3.19 -19.39
N MET A 175 -3.64 -3.37 -20.69
CA MET A 175 -2.68 -3.25 -21.77
C MET A 175 -3.03 -2.14 -22.77
N SER A 176 -3.98 -1.25 -22.44
CA SER A 176 -4.45 -0.19 -23.33
C SER A 176 -4.50 1.16 -22.64
N SER A 177 -3.94 2.16 -23.31
CA SER A 177 -4.08 3.60 -23.01
C SER A 177 -4.85 4.34 -24.11
N ALA A 178 -5.73 3.64 -24.85
CA ALA A 178 -6.45 4.21 -25.97
C ALA A 178 -7.39 5.35 -25.55
N ASN A 179 -7.38 6.42 -26.35
CA ASN A 179 -8.24 7.58 -26.13
C ASN A 179 -9.65 7.32 -26.71
N GLY A 180 -10.69 7.48 -25.88
CA GLY A 180 -12.09 7.39 -26.30
C GLY A 180 -12.58 5.98 -26.67
N THR A 181 -11.79 4.94 -26.48
CA THR A 181 -12.16 3.55 -26.74
C THR A 181 -11.83 2.65 -25.55
N GLY A 182 -12.65 1.60 -25.33
CA GLY A 182 -12.57 0.78 -24.13
C GLY A 182 -12.98 1.54 -22.88
N SER A 183 -12.92 0.89 -21.75
CA SER A 183 -13.14 1.50 -20.44
C SER A 183 -12.50 0.65 -19.34
N ALA A 184 -12.29 1.24 -18.19
CA ALA A 184 -11.96 0.52 -16.95
C ALA A 184 -13.15 0.63 -15.99
N ARG A 185 -13.56 -0.47 -15.36
CA ARG A 185 -14.39 -0.40 -14.17
C ARG A 185 -13.59 0.22 -13.04
N VAL A 186 -14.14 1.22 -12.36
CA VAL A 186 -13.48 1.95 -11.27
C VAL A 186 -14.33 1.96 -10.00
N GLY A 187 -13.67 2.12 -8.85
CA GLY A 187 -14.30 2.34 -7.57
C GLY A 187 -13.93 3.69 -6.97
N HIS A 188 -14.73 4.20 -6.04
CA HIS A 188 -14.51 5.45 -5.33
C HIS A 188 -13.84 5.20 -3.97
N HIS A 189 -12.56 5.50 -3.83
CA HIS A 189 -11.85 5.28 -2.55
C HIS A 189 -12.42 6.13 -1.41
N ASP A 190 -12.97 7.28 -1.71
CA ASP A 190 -13.59 8.19 -0.75
C ASP A 190 -15.08 7.90 -0.50
N ARG A 191 -15.66 6.94 -1.23
CA ARG A 191 -17.07 6.53 -1.19
C ARG A 191 -18.06 7.66 -1.45
N VAL A 192 -17.64 8.64 -2.23
CA VAL A 192 -18.44 9.80 -2.60
C VAL A 192 -18.49 9.89 -4.11
N GLY A 193 -19.68 10.04 -4.70
CA GLY A 193 -19.74 10.26 -6.15
C GLY A 193 -21.09 10.03 -6.78
N GLY A 194 -21.05 9.92 -8.10
CA GLY A 194 -22.13 9.52 -8.97
C GLY A 194 -21.91 8.11 -9.52
N GLY A 195 -22.69 7.76 -10.55
CA GLY A 195 -22.57 6.48 -11.23
C GLY A 195 -23.53 5.41 -10.72
N GLN A 196 -23.30 4.18 -11.13
CA GLN A 196 -24.18 3.05 -10.85
C GLN A 196 -24.18 2.69 -9.36
N ASN A 197 -23.00 2.67 -8.74
CA ASN A 197 -22.80 2.36 -7.33
C ASN A 197 -21.95 3.45 -6.67
N PRO A 198 -22.48 4.64 -6.37
CA PRO A 198 -21.71 5.84 -6.05
C PRO A 198 -20.85 5.73 -4.78
N THR A 199 -21.19 4.82 -3.89
CA THR A 199 -20.45 4.58 -2.64
C THR A 199 -19.61 3.30 -2.65
N SER A 200 -19.47 2.64 -3.81
CA SER A 200 -18.65 1.44 -3.91
C SER A 200 -17.16 1.80 -4.03
N TRP A 201 -16.35 1.20 -3.15
CA TRP A 201 -14.90 1.40 -3.19
C TRP A 201 -14.24 0.73 -4.42
N ASN A 202 -14.86 -0.31 -4.97
CA ASN A 202 -14.28 -1.13 -6.04
C ASN A 202 -15.12 -1.22 -7.32
N SER A 203 -16.38 -0.75 -7.34
CA SER A 203 -17.27 -0.94 -8.49
C SER A 203 -18.30 0.19 -8.67
N ALA A 204 -17.86 1.42 -8.84
CA ALA A 204 -18.74 2.59 -8.93
C ALA A 204 -19.33 2.80 -10.34
N HIS A 205 -18.50 2.95 -11.34
CA HIS A 205 -18.86 3.18 -12.75
C HIS A 205 -17.70 2.81 -13.68
N ASN A 206 -17.90 3.00 -14.98
CA ASN A 206 -16.83 2.84 -15.97
C ASN A 206 -16.16 4.19 -16.26
N SER A 207 -14.87 4.16 -16.57
CA SER A 207 -14.14 5.32 -17.08
C SER A 207 -14.61 5.69 -18.51
N ARG A 208 -14.31 6.91 -18.93
CA ARG A 208 -14.64 7.41 -20.29
C ARG A 208 -13.78 6.83 -21.40
N GLY A 209 -12.70 6.18 -21.04
CA GLY A 209 -11.71 5.55 -21.91
C GLY A 209 -10.50 5.11 -21.11
N CYS A 210 -9.46 4.67 -21.80
CA CYS A 210 -8.27 4.06 -21.18
C CYS A 210 -7.06 4.99 -21.10
N SER A 211 -7.10 6.14 -21.81
CA SER A 211 -5.98 7.09 -21.76
C SER A 211 -5.89 7.81 -20.42
N GLN A 212 -4.71 8.32 -20.10
CA GLN A 212 -4.51 9.13 -18.89
C GLN A 212 -5.46 10.32 -18.82
N GLU A 213 -5.72 10.97 -19.97
CA GLU A 213 -6.65 12.08 -20.06
C GLU A 213 -8.10 11.64 -19.79
N ASN A 214 -8.52 10.49 -20.33
CA ASN A 214 -9.85 9.93 -20.08
C ASN A 214 -10.05 9.57 -18.61
N LEU A 215 -9.03 8.97 -17.96
CA LEU A 215 -9.08 8.66 -16.53
C LEU A 215 -9.21 9.94 -15.70
N LYS A 216 -8.38 10.97 -15.96
CA LYS A 216 -8.47 12.27 -15.29
C LYS A 216 -9.82 12.95 -15.48
N SER A 217 -10.35 12.93 -16.70
CA SER A 217 -11.67 13.52 -16.99
C SER A 217 -12.84 12.75 -16.36
N THR A 218 -12.62 11.50 -15.97
CA THR A 218 -13.61 10.70 -15.23
C THR A 218 -13.60 11.05 -13.74
N GLY A 219 -12.43 11.27 -13.15
CA GLY A 219 -12.25 11.55 -11.72
C GLY A 219 -11.10 10.77 -11.08
N GLY A 220 -10.25 10.12 -11.90
CA GLY A 220 -9.10 9.33 -11.47
C GLY A 220 -7.76 9.89 -11.95
N ASP A 221 -6.71 9.14 -11.74
CA ASP A 221 -5.36 9.42 -12.25
C ASP A 221 -4.57 8.13 -12.59
N GLY A 222 -5.28 7.03 -12.86
CA GLY A 222 -4.66 5.73 -13.12
C GLY A 222 -4.15 5.04 -11.85
N LEU A 223 -4.70 5.40 -10.69
CA LEU A 223 -4.39 4.80 -9.41
C LEU A 223 -5.16 3.50 -9.18
N PHE A 224 -4.62 2.61 -8.35
CA PHE A 224 -5.24 1.35 -7.98
C PHE A 224 -4.79 0.89 -6.59
N TYR A 225 -5.48 -0.12 -6.06
CA TYR A 225 -5.18 -0.69 -4.75
C TYR A 225 -4.10 -1.77 -4.85
N CYS A 226 -3.23 -1.80 -3.85
CA CYS A 226 -2.21 -2.82 -3.66
C CYS A 226 -2.43 -3.56 -2.34
N PHE A 227 -2.36 -4.89 -2.40
CA PHE A 227 -2.51 -5.78 -1.24
C PHE A 227 -1.29 -6.69 -1.12
N ALA A 228 -0.78 -6.85 0.08
CA ALA A 228 0.21 -7.89 0.37
C ALA A 228 -0.49 -9.25 0.47
N ILE A 229 0.11 -10.29 -0.12
CA ILE A 229 -0.34 -11.67 0.04
C ILE A 229 -0.03 -12.11 1.46
N ILE A 230 -1.08 -12.35 2.24
CA ILE A 230 -1.04 -12.82 3.62
C ILE A 230 -1.98 -14.03 3.73
N GLY A 231 -1.52 -15.07 4.41
CA GLY A 231 -2.24 -16.34 4.61
C GLY A 231 -1.62 -17.50 3.89
#